data_decad0904b4895653c33dfbd666202e4
#
_entry.id   decad0904b4895653c33dfbd666202e4
#
_cell.length_a   1.000
_cell.length_b   1.000
_cell.length_c   1.000
_cell.angle_alpha   90.00
_cell.angle_beta   90.00
_cell.angle_gamma   90.00
#
_symmetry.space_group_name_H-M   'P 1'
#
loop_
_entity.id
_entity.type
_entity.pdbx_description
1 polymer ?
#
loop_
_entity_poly.entity_id
_entity_poly.type
_entity_poly.pdbx_seq_one_letter_code
_entity_poly.pdbx_strand_id
1 'polypeptide(L)'
;MLVRAVAGVERFHDGGYSRSFGVEGHRGLIHLAPDEEAQGLRVTLSPGLRPVAELMFVDFIGVCLDQIFNQAAKFRYMFGGKAETPVVIRAMYGAGFRAAAQHSQCLYNIFTHIPGLKVVVPSNPYDAKGLLIQSIRDNDPVIFLEHKALYTMEGEVPEESYAIPFGEAAVVREGHDVTIVAIGRMVLKAQEAAAELQKAGVQCEIIDPRTTSPLDTDTILESVEKTGRLIVVDESHPRCSMASDIAGLVAENAFASLKAPIRQITGPHSPVPFSDSLEELYIPSAAKIVAAAKSLKEYR
;
A
#
# COMPACT_ATOMS: atom_id res chain seq x y z
N MET A 1 10.64 16.01 0.25
CA MET A 1 11.20 16.39 -1.06
C MET A 1 10.55 15.49 -2.11
N LEU A 2 9.56 16.01 -2.81
CA LEU A 2 8.97 15.31 -3.95
C LEU A 2 10.09 15.09 -4.97
N VAL A 3 10.40 13.84 -5.30
CA VAL A 3 11.18 13.55 -6.50
C VAL A 3 10.31 14.01 -7.68
N ARG A 4 10.50 15.25 -8.14
CA ARG A 4 9.93 15.69 -9.39
C ARG A 4 10.60 14.89 -10.50
N ALA A 5 9.97 13.80 -10.92
CA ALA A 5 10.24 13.26 -12.24
C ALA A 5 9.79 14.31 -13.23
N VAL A 6 10.73 15.02 -13.84
CA VAL A 6 10.44 15.95 -14.91
C VAL A 6 10.05 15.12 -16.14
N ALA A 7 8.77 14.96 -16.35
CA ALA A 7 8.24 14.35 -17.55
C ALA A 7 8.22 15.39 -18.67
N GLY A 8 9.11 15.25 -19.64
CA GLY A 8 8.96 15.92 -20.93
C GLY A 8 7.90 15.18 -21.76
N VAL A 9 6.89 15.88 -22.27
CA VAL A 9 5.93 15.33 -23.22
C VAL A 9 6.34 15.79 -24.60
N GLU A 10 6.76 14.85 -25.46
CA GLU A 10 6.98 15.13 -26.88
C GLU A 10 5.83 14.53 -27.70
N ARG A 11 5.32 15.29 -28.68
CA ARG A 11 4.33 14.80 -29.64
C ARG A 11 5.06 14.22 -30.85
N PHE A 12 4.69 13.03 -31.25
CA PHE A 12 5.08 12.46 -32.53
C PHE A 12 4.00 12.68 -33.61
N HIS A 13 4.41 12.65 -34.89
CA HIS A 13 3.58 12.99 -36.05
C HIS A 13 2.36 12.09 -36.30
N ASP A 14 2.22 11.00 -35.56
CA ASP A 14 1.19 9.96 -35.69
C ASP A 14 0.18 9.94 -34.54
N GLY A 15 0.10 11.01 -33.74
CA GLY A 15 -0.93 11.16 -32.69
C GLY A 15 -0.63 10.44 -31.37
N GLY A 16 0.50 9.74 -31.26
CA GLY A 16 0.96 9.09 -30.01
C GLY A 16 1.58 10.11 -29.05
N TYR A 17 1.49 9.83 -27.75
CA TYR A 17 2.17 10.58 -26.69
C TYR A 17 3.34 9.75 -26.14
N SER A 18 4.54 10.33 -26.09
CA SER A 18 5.65 9.74 -25.35
C SER A 18 5.97 10.60 -24.12
N ARG A 19 6.29 9.93 -23.01
CA ARG A 19 6.84 10.58 -21.84
C ARG A 19 8.22 9.99 -21.56
N SER A 20 9.23 10.85 -21.51
CA SER A 20 10.57 10.44 -21.09
C SER A 20 10.76 10.70 -19.60
N PHE A 21 11.23 9.70 -18.88
CA PHE A 21 11.66 9.83 -17.49
C PHE A 21 13.17 9.67 -17.41
N GLY A 22 13.84 10.62 -16.78
CA GLY A 22 15.27 10.52 -16.49
C GLY A 22 15.48 10.19 -15.01
N VAL A 23 16.13 9.05 -14.73
CA VAL A 23 16.86 8.85 -13.49
C VAL A 23 18.32 8.98 -13.86
N GLU A 24 19.14 9.63 -13.02
CA GLU A 24 20.55 9.89 -13.34
C GLU A 24 21.24 8.64 -13.90
N GLY A 25 21.70 8.75 -15.14
CA GLY A 25 22.47 7.71 -15.85
C GLY A 25 21.73 6.88 -16.90
N HIS A 26 20.38 6.91 -16.97
CA HIS A 26 19.63 6.11 -17.94
C HIS A 26 18.52 6.93 -18.58
N ARG A 27 18.57 7.14 -19.90
CA ARG A 27 17.48 7.68 -20.70
C ARG A 27 16.70 6.53 -21.31
N GLY A 28 15.42 6.40 -20.95
CA GLY A 28 14.52 5.44 -21.54
C GLY A 28 13.30 6.10 -22.16
N LEU A 29 12.89 5.62 -23.32
CA LEU A 29 11.63 6.00 -23.96
C LEU A 29 10.54 5.01 -23.53
N ILE A 30 9.46 5.52 -22.95
CA ILE A 30 8.23 4.77 -22.75
C ILE A 30 7.28 5.23 -23.86
N HIS A 31 6.94 4.34 -24.76
CA HIS A 31 5.85 4.55 -25.68
C HIS A 31 4.53 4.20 -24.99
N LEU A 32 3.69 5.21 -24.77
CA LEU A 32 2.31 5.04 -24.38
C LEU A 32 1.47 5.26 -25.64
N ALA A 33 0.96 4.21 -26.24
CA ALA A 33 0.02 4.29 -27.32
C ALA A 33 -1.34 3.74 -26.86
N PRO A 34 -2.47 4.37 -27.26
CA PRO A 34 -3.76 3.72 -27.13
C PRO A 34 -3.73 2.46 -27.99
N ASP A 35 -4.08 1.33 -27.39
CA ASP A 35 -4.33 0.09 -28.13
C ASP A 35 -5.78 0.11 -28.58
N GLU A 36 -6.00 0.51 -29.84
CA GLU A 36 -7.34 0.64 -30.41
C GLU A 36 -8.08 -0.71 -30.46
N GLU A 37 -7.35 -1.83 -30.57
CA GLU A 37 -7.95 -3.17 -30.59
C GLU A 37 -8.30 -3.66 -29.17
N ALA A 38 -7.49 -3.33 -28.18
CA ALA A 38 -7.69 -3.79 -26.80
C ALA A 38 -8.39 -2.78 -25.89
N GLN A 39 -8.73 -1.59 -26.38
CA GLN A 39 -9.30 -0.47 -25.60
C GLN A 39 -8.49 -0.14 -24.33
N GLY A 40 -7.18 -0.32 -24.39
CA GLY A 40 -6.29 -0.20 -23.24
C GLY A 40 -5.03 0.63 -23.52
N LEU A 41 -4.20 0.76 -22.51
CA LEU A 41 -2.90 1.43 -22.61
C LEU A 41 -1.81 0.40 -22.88
N ARG A 42 -1.15 0.46 -24.03
CA ARG A 42 0.01 -0.34 -24.34
C ARG A 42 1.27 0.34 -23.79
N VAL A 43 2.00 -0.35 -22.92
CA VAL A 43 3.35 0.05 -22.51
C VAL A 43 4.35 -0.81 -23.24
N THR A 44 5.09 -0.23 -24.19
CA THR A 44 6.19 -0.95 -24.86
C THR A 44 7.49 -0.59 -24.18
N LEU A 45 8.17 -1.60 -23.63
CA LEU A 45 9.43 -1.44 -22.93
C LEU A 45 10.58 -1.84 -23.84
N SER A 46 11.56 -0.95 -23.99
CA SER A 46 12.83 -1.33 -24.57
C SER A 46 13.67 -2.15 -23.58
N PRO A 47 14.41 -3.17 -24.02
CA PRO A 47 15.29 -3.95 -23.14
C PRO A 47 16.25 -3.05 -22.34
N GLY A 48 16.39 -3.36 -21.05
CA GLY A 48 17.30 -2.65 -20.15
C GLY A 48 16.69 -1.42 -19.46
N LEU A 49 15.39 -1.10 -19.69
CA LEU A 49 14.70 -0.01 -19.01
C LEU A 49 13.98 -0.51 -17.74
N ARG A 50 13.88 0.39 -16.76
CA ARG A 50 13.11 0.19 -15.53
C ARG A 50 12.05 1.29 -15.43
N PRO A 51 10.91 1.14 -16.12
CA PRO A 51 9.90 2.18 -16.19
C PRO A 51 9.14 2.34 -14.89
N VAL A 52 8.77 3.57 -14.59
CA VAL A 52 7.77 3.92 -13.58
C VAL A 52 6.55 4.44 -14.32
N ALA A 53 5.55 3.59 -14.46
CA ALA A 53 4.29 3.93 -15.10
C ALA A 53 3.33 4.53 -14.07
N GLU A 54 2.69 5.64 -14.38
CA GLU A 54 1.70 6.25 -13.49
C GLU A 54 0.28 5.97 -13.98
N LEU A 55 -0.50 5.34 -13.10
CA LEU A 55 -1.94 5.23 -13.21
C LEU A 55 -2.53 6.19 -12.18
N MET A 56 -3.03 7.35 -12.60
CA MET A 56 -3.43 8.45 -11.71
C MET A 56 -4.16 8.01 -10.44
N PHE A 57 -5.21 7.19 -10.58
CA PHE A 57 -5.98 6.62 -9.48
C PHE A 57 -6.07 5.11 -9.62
N VAL A 58 -5.91 4.41 -8.51
CA VAL A 58 -6.04 2.94 -8.46
C VAL A 58 -7.43 2.47 -8.96
N ASP A 59 -8.42 3.33 -8.86
CA ASP A 59 -9.79 3.11 -9.32
C ASP A 59 -9.87 2.79 -10.82
N PHE A 60 -8.90 3.26 -11.60
CA PHE A 60 -8.85 3.05 -13.06
C PHE A 60 -8.09 1.79 -13.49
N ILE A 61 -7.67 0.97 -12.55
CA ILE A 61 -6.88 -0.25 -12.84
C ILE A 61 -7.59 -1.19 -13.81
N GLY A 62 -8.92 -1.17 -13.83
CA GLY A 62 -9.73 -2.05 -14.68
C GLY A 62 -9.37 -2.01 -16.16
N VAL A 63 -8.91 -0.85 -16.66
CA VAL A 63 -8.55 -0.68 -18.09
C VAL A 63 -7.21 -1.33 -18.47
N CYS A 64 -6.36 -1.69 -17.50
CA CYS A 64 -5.06 -2.32 -17.74
C CYS A 64 -4.87 -3.61 -16.93
N LEU A 65 -5.95 -4.14 -16.38
CA LEU A 65 -5.91 -5.25 -15.44
C LEU A 65 -5.29 -6.51 -16.04
N ASP A 66 -5.63 -6.86 -17.29
CA ASP A 66 -5.06 -8.02 -17.96
C ASP A 66 -3.55 -7.91 -18.12
N GLN A 67 -3.04 -6.73 -18.53
CA GLN A 67 -1.61 -6.51 -18.72
C GLN A 67 -0.83 -6.65 -17.41
N ILE A 68 -1.44 -6.31 -16.29
CA ILE A 68 -0.83 -6.44 -14.98
C ILE A 68 -0.94 -7.88 -14.46
N PHE A 69 -2.16 -8.45 -14.48
CA PHE A 69 -2.46 -9.72 -13.81
C PHE A 69 -2.00 -10.93 -14.61
N ASN A 70 -2.23 -10.94 -15.93
CA ASN A 70 -1.95 -12.08 -16.78
C ASN A 70 -0.60 -11.98 -17.48
N GLN A 71 -0.10 -10.77 -17.76
CA GLN A 71 1.16 -10.60 -18.46
C GLN A 71 2.30 -10.31 -17.45
N ALA A 72 2.37 -9.11 -16.90
CA ALA A 72 3.49 -8.69 -16.06
C ALA A 72 3.73 -9.63 -14.88
N ALA A 73 2.68 -10.00 -14.13
CA ALA A 73 2.77 -10.86 -12.96
C ALA A 73 3.22 -12.29 -13.28
N LYS A 74 3.03 -12.78 -14.51
CA LYS A 74 3.23 -14.20 -14.86
C LYS A 74 4.48 -14.49 -15.68
N PHE A 75 5.05 -13.50 -16.34
CA PHE A 75 6.16 -13.73 -17.29
C PHE A 75 7.34 -14.44 -16.65
N ARG A 76 7.77 -14.04 -15.47
CA ARG A 76 8.89 -14.74 -14.81
C ARG A 76 8.60 -16.23 -14.62
N TYR A 77 7.43 -16.57 -14.13
CA TYR A 77 7.03 -17.96 -13.92
C TYR A 77 6.89 -18.74 -15.26
N MET A 78 6.18 -18.15 -16.23
CA MET A 78 5.93 -18.79 -17.52
C MET A 78 7.22 -19.08 -18.31
N PHE A 79 8.23 -18.21 -18.19
CA PHE A 79 9.50 -18.37 -18.89
C PHE A 79 10.60 -18.97 -18.01
N GLY A 80 10.23 -19.70 -16.94
CA GLY A 80 11.17 -20.44 -16.09
C GLY A 80 12.22 -19.56 -15.43
N GLY A 81 11.86 -18.34 -14.99
CA GLY A 81 12.75 -17.40 -14.33
C GLY A 81 13.62 -16.55 -15.26
N LYS A 82 13.59 -16.79 -16.57
CA LYS A 82 14.45 -16.10 -17.55
C LYS A 82 13.95 -14.73 -17.96
N ALA A 83 12.64 -14.49 -17.88
CA ALA A 83 12.04 -13.19 -18.18
C ALA A 83 11.99 -12.33 -16.92
N GLU A 84 12.34 -11.06 -17.05
CA GLU A 84 12.21 -10.03 -16.04
C GLU A 84 11.16 -9.02 -16.50
N THR A 85 10.41 -8.47 -15.54
CA THR A 85 9.41 -7.42 -15.81
C THR A 85 9.60 -6.28 -14.81
N PRO A 86 10.71 -5.52 -14.93
CA PRO A 86 11.10 -4.49 -13.97
C PRO A 86 10.26 -3.22 -14.15
N VAL A 87 8.97 -3.29 -13.89
CA VAL A 87 8.04 -2.19 -14.00
C VAL A 87 7.48 -1.81 -12.64
N VAL A 88 7.49 -0.51 -12.34
CA VAL A 88 6.75 0.05 -11.21
C VAL A 88 5.48 0.69 -11.72
N ILE A 89 4.33 0.26 -11.20
CA ILE A 89 3.03 0.88 -11.49
C ILE A 89 2.63 1.68 -10.27
N ARG A 90 2.70 2.99 -10.40
CA ARG A 90 2.36 3.96 -9.36
C ARG A 90 0.92 4.40 -9.47
N ALA A 91 0.17 4.42 -8.37
CA ALA A 91 -1.18 4.94 -8.35
C ALA A 91 -1.54 5.59 -7.00
N MET A 92 -2.40 6.60 -7.05
CA MET A 92 -3.02 7.17 -5.87
C MET A 92 -4.20 6.31 -5.41
N TYR A 93 -4.40 6.23 -4.08
CA TYR A 93 -5.54 5.53 -3.49
C TYR A 93 -6.09 6.25 -2.26
N GLY A 94 -7.22 5.78 -1.74
CA GLY A 94 -7.76 6.14 -0.44
C GLY A 94 -8.74 7.31 -0.45
N ALA A 95 -9.50 7.43 0.64
CA ALA A 95 -10.48 8.47 0.92
C ALA A 95 -9.87 9.69 1.65
N GLY A 96 -10.70 10.68 1.97
CA GLY A 96 -10.30 11.88 2.72
C GLY A 96 -9.92 13.06 1.84
N PHE A 97 -10.27 13.03 0.56
CA PHE A 97 -9.99 14.10 -0.40
C PHE A 97 -11.25 14.60 -1.13
N ARG A 98 -12.42 14.12 -0.70
CA ARG A 98 -13.73 14.44 -1.33
C ARG A 98 -13.77 14.12 -2.82
N ALA A 99 -13.15 12.99 -3.18
CA ALA A 99 -13.07 12.55 -4.57
C ALA A 99 -14.17 11.54 -4.95
N ALA A 100 -15.14 11.31 -4.07
CA ALA A 100 -16.28 10.41 -4.24
C ALA A 100 -15.91 8.95 -4.52
N ALA A 101 -16.90 8.15 -4.92
CA ALA A 101 -16.82 6.70 -4.99
C ALA A 101 -15.81 6.16 -6.02
N GLN A 102 -15.61 6.87 -7.13
CA GLN A 102 -14.82 6.42 -8.27
C GLN A 102 -13.35 6.87 -8.20
N HIS A 103 -12.93 7.60 -7.15
CA HIS A 103 -11.60 8.16 -7.03
C HIS A 103 -11.05 8.03 -5.60
N SER A 104 -11.62 7.12 -4.79
CA SER A 104 -11.28 7.02 -3.36
C SER A 104 -11.13 5.60 -2.85
N GLN A 105 -11.10 4.61 -3.73
CA GLN A 105 -11.03 3.22 -3.32
C GLN A 105 -9.65 2.83 -2.79
N CYS A 106 -9.63 1.83 -1.90
CA CYS A 106 -8.41 1.16 -1.41
C CYS A 106 -8.39 -0.25 -1.99
N LEU A 107 -7.66 -0.45 -3.10
CA LEU A 107 -7.69 -1.69 -3.87
C LEU A 107 -6.38 -2.51 -3.79
N TYR A 108 -5.48 -2.23 -2.83
CA TYR A 108 -4.22 -2.96 -2.69
C TYR A 108 -4.40 -4.47 -2.50
N ASN A 109 -5.47 -4.90 -1.85
CA ASN A 109 -5.80 -6.30 -1.64
C ASN A 109 -6.05 -7.07 -2.95
N ILE A 110 -6.57 -6.42 -4.00
CA ILE A 110 -6.72 -7.06 -5.32
C ILE A 110 -5.34 -7.45 -5.87
N PHE A 111 -4.37 -6.58 -5.77
CA PHE A 111 -3.01 -6.84 -6.25
C PHE A 111 -2.27 -7.83 -5.36
N THR A 112 -2.45 -7.73 -4.05
CA THR A 112 -1.87 -8.66 -3.07
C THR A 112 -2.30 -10.11 -3.32
N HIS A 113 -3.55 -10.30 -3.79
CA HIS A 113 -4.07 -11.62 -4.16
C HIS A 113 -3.37 -12.25 -5.39
N ILE A 114 -2.71 -11.46 -6.24
CA ILE A 114 -2.15 -11.94 -7.50
C ILE A 114 -0.68 -12.38 -7.34
N PRO A 115 -0.39 -13.70 -7.41
CA PRO A 115 0.98 -14.19 -7.36
C PRO A 115 1.84 -13.59 -8.49
N GLY A 116 3.03 -13.11 -8.12
CA GLY A 116 3.98 -12.48 -9.02
C GLY A 116 3.98 -10.95 -8.97
N LEU A 117 3.05 -10.33 -8.23
CA LEU A 117 3.08 -8.90 -7.93
C LEU A 117 3.67 -8.63 -6.55
N LYS A 118 4.46 -7.58 -6.44
CA LYS A 118 4.83 -6.94 -5.18
C LYS A 118 3.97 -5.72 -4.96
N VAL A 119 3.52 -5.49 -3.73
CA VAL A 119 2.57 -4.40 -3.42
C VAL A 119 3.10 -3.58 -2.25
N VAL A 120 3.29 -2.29 -2.49
CA VAL A 120 3.93 -1.34 -1.59
C VAL A 120 2.94 -0.24 -1.22
N VAL A 121 2.84 0.06 0.08
CA VAL A 121 1.87 1.01 0.64
C VAL A 121 2.54 1.87 1.72
N PRO A 122 3.39 2.84 1.36
CA PRO A 122 4.12 3.64 2.33
C PRO A 122 3.20 4.54 3.16
N SER A 123 3.58 4.77 4.42
CA SER A 123 2.85 5.61 5.37
C SER A 123 3.50 6.97 5.65
N ASN A 124 4.75 7.17 5.24
CA ASN A 124 5.54 8.36 5.54
C ASN A 124 6.57 8.68 4.44
N PRO A 125 7.16 9.89 4.41
CA PRO A 125 8.11 10.30 3.37
C PRO A 125 9.41 9.49 3.31
N TYR A 126 9.93 9.04 4.47
CA TYR A 126 11.14 8.23 4.54
C TYR A 126 10.91 6.88 3.84
N ASP A 127 9.84 6.18 4.21
CA ASP A 127 9.49 4.89 3.61
C ASP A 127 9.12 5.04 2.13
N ALA A 128 8.42 6.11 1.75
CA ALA A 128 8.07 6.36 0.36
C ALA A 128 9.31 6.46 -0.54
N LYS A 129 10.37 7.16 -0.11
CA LYS A 129 11.63 7.24 -0.86
C LYS A 129 12.34 5.89 -0.91
N GLY A 130 12.56 5.26 0.23
CA GLY A 130 13.34 4.02 0.32
C GLY A 130 12.68 2.86 -0.42
N LEU A 131 11.36 2.71 -0.30
CA LEU A 131 10.59 1.68 -0.98
C LEU A 131 10.45 1.95 -2.49
N LEU A 132 10.36 3.22 -2.93
CA LEU A 132 10.33 3.54 -4.36
C LEU A 132 11.67 3.24 -5.03
N ILE A 133 12.78 3.55 -4.37
CA ILE A 133 14.13 3.20 -4.87
C ILE A 133 14.27 1.68 -4.96
N GLN A 134 13.82 0.93 -3.95
CA GLN A 134 13.79 -0.53 -3.99
C GLN A 134 12.92 -1.04 -5.14
N SER A 135 11.73 -0.44 -5.33
CA SER A 135 10.81 -0.83 -6.41
C SER A 135 11.43 -0.66 -7.80
N ILE A 136 12.15 0.44 -8.03
CA ILE A 136 12.83 0.69 -9.32
C ILE A 136 13.97 -0.31 -9.54
N ARG A 137 14.63 -0.77 -8.47
CA ARG A 137 15.74 -1.74 -8.55
C ARG A 137 15.29 -3.19 -8.67
N ASP A 138 14.03 -3.46 -8.40
CA ASP A 138 13.48 -4.82 -8.46
C ASP A 138 13.30 -5.30 -9.90
N ASN A 139 13.47 -6.61 -10.12
CA ASN A 139 13.33 -7.24 -11.43
C ASN A 139 11.92 -7.79 -11.70
N ASP A 140 11.03 -7.67 -10.72
CA ASP A 140 9.64 -8.10 -10.82
C ASP A 140 8.70 -6.89 -10.76
N PRO A 141 7.45 -7.03 -11.24
CA PRO A 141 6.50 -5.92 -11.25
C PRO A 141 6.10 -5.51 -9.84
N VAL A 142 6.15 -4.20 -9.57
CA VAL A 142 5.78 -3.61 -8.29
C VAL A 142 4.59 -2.67 -8.48
N ILE A 143 3.56 -2.86 -7.66
CA ILE A 143 2.44 -1.93 -7.52
C ILE A 143 2.75 -1.02 -6.34
N PHE A 144 2.97 0.26 -6.63
CA PHE A 144 3.35 1.26 -5.64
C PHE A 144 2.19 2.22 -5.39
N LEU A 145 1.53 2.08 -4.25
CA LEU A 145 0.29 2.78 -3.94
C LEU A 145 0.51 3.87 -2.90
N GLU A 146 0.23 5.11 -3.26
CA GLU A 146 0.41 6.28 -2.41
C GLU A 146 -0.94 6.84 -1.96
N HIS A 147 -1.13 6.94 -0.66
CA HIS A 147 -2.37 7.50 -0.12
C HIS A 147 -2.45 9.01 -0.37
N LYS A 148 -3.50 9.47 -1.06
CA LYS A 148 -3.69 10.88 -1.45
C LYS A 148 -3.55 11.87 -0.30
N ALA A 149 -4.12 11.55 0.85
CA ALA A 149 -4.07 12.43 2.02
C ALA A 149 -2.68 12.51 2.69
N LEU A 150 -1.69 11.73 2.22
CA LEU A 150 -0.31 11.81 2.70
C LEU A 150 0.60 12.68 1.81
N TYR A 151 0.13 13.16 0.66
CA TYR A 151 0.98 13.97 -0.25
C TYR A 151 1.46 15.29 0.34
N THR A 152 0.76 15.85 1.32
CA THR A 152 1.16 17.07 2.02
C THR A 152 1.97 16.79 3.28
N MET A 153 2.22 15.52 3.58
CA MET A 153 3.00 15.14 4.75
C MET A 153 4.47 15.50 4.54
N GLU A 154 5.03 16.20 5.50
CA GLU A 154 6.44 16.52 5.55
C GLU A 154 7.15 15.61 6.57
N GLY A 155 8.42 15.30 6.31
CA GLY A 155 9.26 14.51 7.20
C GLY A 155 10.72 14.57 6.79
N GLU A 156 11.60 14.23 7.72
CA GLU A 156 13.04 14.14 7.45
C GLU A 156 13.31 12.94 6.53
N VAL A 157 14.00 13.22 5.43
CA VAL A 157 14.40 12.22 4.45
C VAL A 157 15.88 12.45 4.11
N PRO A 158 16.78 11.47 4.30
CA PRO A 158 18.18 11.58 3.92
C PRO A 158 18.34 11.96 2.44
N GLU A 159 19.35 12.77 2.12
CA GLU A 159 19.66 13.11 0.72
C GLU A 159 20.22 11.90 -0.03
N GLU A 160 21.00 11.08 0.66
CA GLU A 160 21.63 9.89 0.10
C GLU A 160 20.59 8.88 -0.39
N SER A 161 21.00 8.07 -1.36
CA SER A 161 20.17 6.97 -1.85
C SER A 161 20.19 5.83 -0.84
N TYR A 162 19.02 5.40 -0.41
CA TYR A 162 18.83 4.20 0.41
C TYR A 162 17.65 3.40 -0.12
N ALA A 163 17.63 2.12 0.16
CA ALA A 163 16.53 1.22 -0.18
C ALA A 163 16.00 0.56 1.11
N ILE A 164 14.71 0.33 1.14
CA ILE A 164 14.04 -0.46 2.19
C ILE A 164 13.61 -1.77 1.54
N PRO A 165 14.06 -2.93 2.07
CA PRO A 165 13.67 -4.22 1.54
C PRO A 165 12.15 -4.44 1.64
N PHE A 166 11.61 -5.20 0.71
CA PHE A 166 10.22 -5.63 0.78
C PHE A 166 10.05 -6.77 1.78
N GLY A 167 8.91 -6.79 2.48
CA GLY A 167 8.64 -7.79 3.51
C GLY A 167 9.32 -7.50 4.85
N GLU A 168 9.75 -6.25 5.07
CA GLU A 168 10.26 -5.78 6.35
C GLU A 168 9.32 -4.69 6.90
N ALA A 169 8.53 -5.05 7.91
CA ALA A 169 7.64 -4.13 8.62
C ALA A 169 8.44 -3.15 9.50
N ALA A 170 7.82 -2.02 9.80
CA ALA A 170 8.33 -1.11 10.81
C ALA A 170 7.55 -1.25 12.11
N VAL A 171 8.25 -1.44 13.23
CA VAL A 171 7.69 -1.21 14.55
C VAL A 171 7.73 0.30 14.80
N VAL A 172 6.63 0.98 14.48
CA VAL A 172 6.50 2.44 14.58
C VAL A 172 6.45 2.90 16.05
N ARG A 173 5.96 2.02 16.91
CA ARG A 173 5.87 2.24 18.33
C ARG A 173 5.94 0.91 19.05
N GLU A 174 6.80 0.83 20.07
CA GLU A 174 6.86 -0.31 20.98
C GLU A 174 5.71 -0.28 21.98
N GLY A 175 5.23 -1.48 22.34
CA GLY A 175 4.19 -1.68 23.33
C GLY A 175 4.07 -3.14 23.75
N HIS A 176 3.20 -3.41 24.75
CA HIS A 176 3.07 -4.77 25.31
C HIS A 176 1.63 -5.16 25.66
N ASP A 177 0.66 -4.27 25.45
CA ASP A 177 -0.74 -4.54 25.82
C ASP A 177 -1.60 -4.97 24.64
N VAL A 178 -1.41 -4.32 23.47
CA VAL A 178 -2.19 -4.54 22.26
C VAL A 178 -1.31 -4.28 21.03
N THR A 179 -1.28 -5.21 20.10
CA THR A 179 -0.71 -5.02 18.76
C THR A 179 -1.72 -4.33 17.86
N ILE A 180 -1.31 -3.28 17.17
CA ILE A 180 -2.08 -2.59 16.15
C ILE A 180 -1.31 -2.68 14.83
N VAL A 181 -1.78 -3.49 13.89
CA VAL A 181 -1.27 -3.50 12.52
C VAL A 181 -2.08 -2.49 11.71
N ALA A 182 -1.41 -1.49 11.15
CA ALA A 182 -2.08 -0.40 10.44
C ALA A 182 -1.47 -0.18 9.07
N ILE A 183 -2.30 -0.03 8.02
CA ILE A 183 -1.87 0.01 6.63
C ILE A 183 -1.93 1.45 6.10
N GLY A 184 -0.80 1.91 5.53
CA GLY A 184 -0.69 3.22 4.91
C GLY A 184 -1.11 4.36 5.84
N ARG A 185 -2.07 5.21 5.42
CA ARG A 185 -2.57 6.33 6.26
C ARG A 185 -3.06 5.89 7.64
N MET A 186 -3.50 4.65 7.80
CA MET A 186 -4.03 4.17 9.08
C MET A 186 -2.96 4.10 10.16
N VAL A 187 -1.67 4.11 9.81
CA VAL A 187 -0.56 4.23 10.77
C VAL A 187 -0.66 5.54 11.56
N LEU A 188 -1.00 6.66 10.92
CA LEU A 188 -1.20 7.94 11.61
C LEU A 188 -2.38 7.87 12.58
N LYS A 189 -3.48 7.21 12.17
CA LYS A 189 -4.65 7.02 13.04
C LYS A 189 -4.34 6.11 14.23
N ALA A 190 -3.50 5.11 14.03
CA ALA A 190 -3.00 4.26 15.12
C ALA A 190 -2.11 5.04 16.09
N GLN A 191 -1.23 5.93 15.59
CA GLN A 191 -0.39 6.79 16.43
C GLN A 191 -1.22 7.78 17.26
N GLU A 192 -2.23 8.43 16.64
CA GLU A 192 -3.20 9.30 17.33
C GLU A 192 -3.90 8.52 18.47
N ALA A 193 -4.40 7.31 18.18
CA ALA A 193 -5.07 6.46 19.16
C ALA A 193 -4.13 6.02 20.28
N ALA A 194 -2.90 5.62 19.97
CA ALA A 194 -1.92 5.18 20.95
C ALA A 194 -1.50 6.30 21.91
N ALA A 195 -1.44 7.54 21.45
CA ALA A 195 -1.18 8.70 22.30
C ALA A 195 -2.30 8.94 23.33
N GLU A 196 -3.56 8.68 22.96
CA GLU A 196 -4.70 8.73 23.87
C GLU A 196 -4.70 7.53 24.83
N LEU A 197 -4.46 6.32 24.32
CA LEU A 197 -4.44 5.09 25.09
C LEU A 197 -3.34 5.08 26.14
N GLN A 198 -2.18 5.67 25.84
CA GLN A 198 -1.09 5.82 26.82
C GLN A 198 -1.54 6.60 28.06
N LYS A 199 -2.36 7.65 27.90
CA LYS A 199 -2.92 8.40 29.04
C LYS A 199 -3.86 7.55 29.91
N ALA A 200 -4.44 6.51 29.31
CA ALA A 200 -5.28 5.53 29.98
C ALA A 200 -4.50 4.29 30.47
N GLY A 201 -3.17 4.30 30.42
CA GLY A 201 -2.31 3.21 30.87
C GLY A 201 -2.27 1.99 29.93
N VAL A 202 -2.63 2.16 28.65
CA VAL A 202 -2.56 1.09 27.64
C VAL A 202 -1.40 1.36 26.67
N GLN A 203 -0.45 0.43 26.63
CA GLN A 203 0.74 0.51 25.78
C GLN A 203 0.56 -0.31 24.51
N CYS A 204 0.23 0.39 23.41
CA CYS A 204 0.05 -0.26 22.12
C CYS A 204 1.37 -0.34 21.35
N GLU A 205 1.63 -1.52 20.78
CA GLU A 205 2.63 -1.69 19.73
C GLU A 205 2.00 -1.42 18.37
N ILE A 206 2.64 -0.58 17.55
CA ILE A 206 2.14 -0.23 16.22
C ILE A 206 3.09 -0.78 15.18
N ILE A 207 2.56 -1.60 14.28
CA ILE A 207 3.27 -2.18 13.15
C ILE A 207 2.73 -1.57 11.86
N ASP A 208 3.65 -1.00 11.08
CA ASP A 208 3.42 -0.64 9.68
C ASP A 208 4.00 -1.74 8.80
N PRO A 209 3.21 -2.52 8.10
CA PRO A 209 3.72 -3.58 7.24
C PRO A 209 4.49 -3.05 6.02
N ARG A 210 4.34 -1.77 5.62
CA ARG A 210 4.99 -1.13 4.47
C ARG A 210 4.68 -1.79 3.13
N THR A 211 4.62 -3.12 3.10
CA THR A 211 4.26 -3.96 1.95
C THR A 211 3.17 -4.94 2.33
N THR A 212 2.22 -5.15 1.42
CA THR A 212 1.19 -6.17 1.60
C THR A 212 1.54 -7.47 0.85
N SER A 213 2.47 -7.38 -0.11
CA SER A 213 3.05 -8.52 -0.82
C SER A 213 4.51 -8.19 -1.20
N PRO A 214 5.52 -8.87 -0.63
CA PRO A 214 5.41 -9.80 0.50
C PRO A 214 4.99 -9.10 1.81
N LEU A 215 4.28 -9.82 2.66
CA LEU A 215 3.91 -9.36 4.00
C LEU A 215 4.97 -9.86 5.00
N ASP A 216 5.38 -9.02 5.93
CA ASP A 216 6.21 -9.42 7.08
C ASP A 216 5.34 -10.12 8.13
N THR A 217 5.20 -11.42 7.95
CA THR A 217 4.39 -12.26 8.83
C THR A 217 5.04 -12.45 10.19
N ASP A 218 6.36 -12.54 10.24
CA ASP A 218 7.11 -12.85 11.45
C ASP A 218 7.01 -11.70 12.45
N THR A 219 7.25 -10.45 12.03
CA THR A 219 7.09 -9.27 12.90
C THR A 219 5.67 -9.16 13.47
N ILE A 220 4.64 -9.49 12.66
CA ILE A 220 3.25 -9.46 13.13
C ILE A 220 2.99 -10.54 14.17
N LEU A 221 3.43 -11.78 13.92
CA LEU A 221 3.23 -12.91 14.82
C LEU A 221 3.98 -12.71 16.15
N GLU A 222 5.25 -12.30 16.12
CA GLU A 222 6.06 -12.00 17.29
C GLU A 222 5.41 -10.92 18.19
N SER A 223 4.87 -9.87 17.57
CA SER A 223 4.15 -8.83 18.31
C SER A 223 2.87 -9.36 18.96
N VAL A 224 2.11 -10.19 18.24
CA VAL A 224 0.89 -10.79 18.80
C VAL A 224 1.21 -11.78 19.93
N GLU A 225 2.27 -12.56 19.80
CA GLU A 225 2.75 -13.44 20.88
C GLU A 225 3.12 -12.66 22.15
N LYS A 226 3.76 -11.50 21.98
CA LYS A 226 4.11 -10.60 23.08
C LYS A 226 2.88 -9.98 23.76
N THR A 227 1.93 -9.48 22.99
CA THR A 227 0.79 -8.70 23.52
C THR A 227 -0.44 -9.55 23.85
N GLY A 228 -0.67 -10.59 23.07
CA GLY A 228 -1.87 -11.45 23.11
C GLY A 228 -3.15 -10.81 22.58
N ARG A 229 -3.09 -9.62 21.96
CA ARG A 229 -4.25 -8.88 21.47
C ARG A 229 -3.94 -8.20 20.15
N LEU A 230 -4.84 -8.34 19.18
CA LEU A 230 -4.65 -7.79 17.85
C LEU A 230 -5.80 -6.89 17.41
N ILE A 231 -5.44 -5.73 16.91
CA ILE A 231 -6.30 -4.84 16.10
C ILE A 231 -5.64 -4.69 14.74
N VAL A 232 -6.38 -4.92 13.66
CA VAL A 232 -5.94 -4.57 12.31
C VAL A 232 -6.76 -3.40 11.81
N VAL A 233 -6.07 -2.34 11.35
CA VAL A 233 -6.69 -1.10 10.87
C VAL A 233 -6.41 -0.96 9.38
N ASP A 234 -7.46 -1.03 8.61
CA ASP A 234 -7.41 -1.08 7.15
C ASP A 234 -8.50 -0.17 6.56
N GLU A 235 -8.14 0.80 5.74
CA GLU A 235 -9.13 1.72 5.13
C GLU A 235 -9.99 1.03 4.06
N SER A 236 -9.61 -0.15 3.59
CA SER A 236 -10.39 -0.91 2.61
C SER A 236 -11.70 -1.45 3.21
N HIS A 237 -12.50 -2.10 2.37
CA HIS A 237 -13.73 -2.75 2.80
C HIS A 237 -13.45 -3.99 3.66
N PRO A 238 -14.41 -4.45 4.50
CA PRO A 238 -14.16 -5.54 5.44
C PRO A 238 -13.99 -6.91 4.77
N ARG A 239 -14.45 -7.06 3.51
CA ARG A 239 -14.37 -8.34 2.79
C ARG A 239 -13.10 -8.41 1.95
N CYS A 240 -12.44 -9.57 1.98
CA CYS A 240 -11.20 -9.80 1.22
C CYS A 240 -10.17 -8.67 1.44
N SER A 241 -10.13 -8.13 2.66
CA SER A 241 -9.23 -7.06 3.07
C SER A 241 -7.94 -7.60 3.66
N MET A 242 -6.93 -6.76 3.76
CA MET A 242 -5.74 -7.11 4.53
C MET A 242 -6.06 -7.34 6.00
N ALA A 243 -7.10 -6.66 6.53
CA ALA A 243 -7.55 -6.91 7.90
C ALA A 243 -8.07 -8.34 8.08
N SER A 244 -8.79 -8.89 7.11
CA SER A 244 -9.26 -10.28 7.18
C SER A 244 -8.15 -11.29 6.91
N ASP A 245 -7.20 -10.97 6.04
CA ASP A 245 -6.05 -11.80 5.72
C ASP A 245 -5.11 -11.94 6.92
N ILE A 246 -4.71 -10.82 7.53
CA ILE A 246 -3.87 -10.79 8.73
C ILE A 246 -4.58 -11.45 9.93
N ALA A 247 -5.89 -11.25 10.07
CA ALA A 247 -6.66 -11.93 11.11
C ALA A 247 -6.66 -13.46 10.93
N GLY A 248 -6.80 -13.94 9.69
CA GLY A 248 -6.68 -15.35 9.34
C GLY A 248 -5.30 -15.91 9.63
N LEU A 249 -4.25 -15.22 9.20
CA LEU A 249 -2.85 -15.56 9.46
C LEU A 249 -2.57 -15.76 10.97
N VAL A 250 -2.98 -14.78 11.78
CA VAL A 250 -2.76 -14.82 13.24
C VAL A 250 -3.61 -15.89 13.91
N ALA A 251 -4.86 -16.09 13.47
CA ALA A 251 -5.71 -17.14 13.99
C ALA A 251 -5.16 -18.54 13.67
N GLU A 252 -4.48 -18.73 12.54
CA GLU A 252 -3.87 -20.00 12.17
C GLU A 252 -2.55 -20.25 12.94
N ASN A 253 -1.69 -19.24 13.06
CA ASN A 253 -0.31 -19.43 13.50
C ASN A 253 -0.04 -19.02 14.96
N ALA A 254 -0.85 -18.14 15.55
CA ALA A 254 -0.67 -17.63 16.91
C ALA A 254 -1.95 -17.70 17.77
N PHE A 255 -2.89 -18.59 17.44
CA PHE A 255 -4.16 -18.73 18.18
C PHE A 255 -3.97 -18.93 19.68
N ALA A 256 -3.02 -19.77 20.06
CA ALA A 256 -2.74 -20.08 21.48
C ALA A 256 -2.23 -18.86 22.28
N SER A 257 -1.68 -17.85 21.61
CA SER A 257 -1.20 -16.61 22.22
C SER A 257 -2.30 -15.56 22.42
N LEU A 258 -3.44 -15.72 21.73
CA LEU A 258 -4.53 -14.77 21.79
C LEU A 258 -5.27 -14.81 23.13
N LYS A 259 -5.37 -13.66 23.78
CA LYS A 259 -6.09 -13.42 25.05
C LYS A 259 -7.46 -12.75 24.84
N ALA A 260 -7.78 -12.38 23.63
CA ALA A 260 -9.02 -11.70 23.27
C ALA A 260 -9.36 -11.91 21.78
N PRO A 261 -10.60 -11.70 21.35
CA PRO A 261 -10.95 -11.75 19.93
C PRO A 261 -10.18 -10.71 19.11
N ILE A 262 -9.76 -11.08 17.90
CA ILE A 262 -9.15 -10.15 16.95
C ILE A 262 -10.17 -9.09 16.56
N ARG A 263 -9.76 -7.82 16.50
CA ARG A 263 -10.60 -6.70 16.05
C ARG A 263 -10.11 -6.18 14.71
N GLN A 264 -11.02 -6.08 13.77
CA GLN A 264 -10.79 -5.47 12.46
C GLN A 264 -11.52 -4.13 12.44
N ILE A 265 -10.80 -3.05 12.09
CA ILE A 265 -11.35 -1.70 11.95
C ILE A 265 -11.15 -1.30 10.50
N THR A 266 -12.24 -1.34 9.74
CA THR A 266 -12.24 -1.11 8.29
C THR A 266 -13.22 -0.02 7.91
N GLY A 267 -13.14 0.46 6.66
CA GLY A 267 -14.24 1.19 6.05
C GLY A 267 -15.50 0.30 5.98
N PRO A 268 -16.72 0.88 5.93
CA PRO A 268 -17.92 0.10 5.74
C PRO A 268 -17.96 -0.51 4.31
N HIS A 269 -18.72 -1.59 4.13
CA HIS A 269 -18.91 -2.21 2.81
C HIS A 269 -19.91 -1.40 1.97
N SER A 270 -19.50 -0.19 1.62
CA SER A 270 -20.26 0.76 0.79
C SER A 270 -19.31 1.60 -0.06
N PRO A 271 -19.74 2.18 -1.17
CA PRO A 271 -18.94 3.18 -1.89
C PRO A 271 -18.58 4.36 -1.00
N VAL A 272 -17.43 4.99 -1.27
CA VAL A 272 -16.98 6.18 -0.53
C VAL A 272 -17.90 7.36 -0.85
N PRO A 273 -18.48 8.04 0.16
CA PRO A 273 -19.37 9.17 -0.06
C PRO A 273 -18.60 10.42 -0.47
N PHE A 274 -19.31 11.35 -1.13
CA PHE A 274 -18.76 12.66 -1.53
C PHE A 274 -18.80 13.70 -0.41
N SER A 275 -19.86 13.68 0.42
CA SER A 275 -20.05 14.64 1.50
C SER A 275 -18.98 14.47 2.57
N ASP A 276 -18.40 15.57 3.04
CA ASP A 276 -17.36 15.63 4.07
C ASP A 276 -17.73 14.82 5.31
N SER A 277 -18.89 15.12 5.88
CA SER A 277 -19.36 14.49 7.11
C SER A 277 -19.59 12.99 6.97
N LEU A 278 -19.96 12.52 5.78
CA LEU A 278 -20.14 11.10 5.50
C LEU A 278 -18.79 10.43 5.21
N GLU A 279 -17.88 11.11 4.50
CA GLU A 279 -16.53 10.58 4.24
C GLU A 279 -15.74 10.44 5.54
N GLU A 280 -15.86 11.38 6.48
CA GLU A 280 -15.26 11.28 7.81
C GLU A 280 -15.81 10.10 8.63
N LEU A 281 -17.08 9.79 8.52
CA LEU A 281 -17.69 8.62 9.17
C LEU A 281 -17.27 7.30 8.51
N TYR A 282 -16.96 7.35 7.20
CA TYR A 282 -16.52 6.20 6.43
C TYR A 282 -15.11 5.75 6.84
N ILE A 283 -14.18 6.69 6.99
CA ILE A 283 -12.77 6.41 7.29
C ILE A 283 -12.62 5.87 8.72
N PRO A 284 -11.81 4.82 8.95
CA PRO A 284 -11.44 4.39 10.28
C PRO A 284 -10.84 5.52 11.11
N SER A 285 -11.38 5.77 12.30
CA SER A 285 -10.95 6.87 13.17
C SER A 285 -10.13 6.40 14.36
N ALA A 286 -9.29 7.29 14.90
CA ALA A 286 -8.56 7.03 16.14
C ALA A 286 -9.49 6.66 17.31
N ALA A 287 -10.67 7.28 17.40
CA ALA A 287 -11.67 6.96 18.43
C ALA A 287 -12.16 5.50 18.35
N LYS A 288 -12.37 4.96 17.15
CA LYS A 288 -12.73 3.54 16.96
C LYS A 288 -11.61 2.61 17.44
N ILE A 289 -10.35 2.98 17.17
CA ILE A 289 -9.17 2.22 17.60
C ILE A 289 -9.07 2.23 19.13
N VAL A 290 -9.22 3.40 19.76
CA VAL A 290 -9.22 3.57 21.22
C VAL A 290 -10.29 2.71 21.88
N ALA A 291 -11.53 2.76 21.37
CA ALA A 291 -12.63 1.95 21.89
C ALA A 291 -12.35 0.45 21.78
N ALA A 292 -11.84 -0.01 20.65
CA ALA A 292 -11.46 -1.41 20.42
C ALA A 292 -10.35 -1.85 21.38
N ALA A 293 -9.27 -1.05 21.53
CA ALA A 293 -8.15 -1.41 22.41
C ALA A 293 -8.57 -1.51 23.88
N LYS A 294 -9.39 -0.58 24.37
CA LYS A 294 -9.95 -0.66 25.73
C LYS A 294 -10.80 -1.92 25.92
N SER A 295 -11.70 -2.20 24.95
CA SER A 295 -12.53 -3.42 24.99
C SER A 295 -11.68 -4.71 25.02
N LEU A 296 -10.57 -4.76 24.25
CA LEU A 296 -9.67 -5.91 24.27
C LEU A 296 -8.88 -6.04 25.58
N LYS A 297 -8.51 -4.92 26.20
CA LYS A 297 -7.79 -4.93 27.49
C LYS A 297 -8.68 -5.43 28.63
N GLU A 298 -9.98 -5.13 28.56
CA GLU A 298 -11.00 -5.52 29.56
C GLU A 298 -11.58 -6.93 29.32
N TYR A 299 -11.26 -7.55 28.17
CA TYR A 299 -11.76 -8.89 27.83
C TYR A 299 -11.21 -9.93 28.83
N ARG A 300 -12.14 -10.72 29.39
CA ARG A 300 -11.86 -11.76 30.43
C ARG A 300 -12.03 -13.16 29.86
#